data_a5a689839837edcf74b0526a7d14a035
#
_entry.id   a5a689839837edcf74b0526a7d14a035
#
_cell.length_a   1.000
_cell.length_b   1.000
_cell.length_c   1.000
_cell.angle_alpha   90.00
_cell.angle_beta   90.00
_cell.angle_gamma   90.00
#
_symmetry.space_group_name_H-M   'P 1'
#
loop_
_entity.id
_entity.type
_entity.pdbx_description
1 polymer ?
#
loop_
_entity_poly.entity_id
_entity_poly.type
_entity_poly.pdbx_seq_one_letter_code
_entity_poly.pdbx_strand_id
1 'polypeptide(L)'
;MEVTRREALRSVVSKCVPVATAALALPAAGAAETSSQPKAPVGMLYDATLCIGCKACVVACAEANDLPRDISLDGLHQAPEDLNAFTKNIIKLYKPHDQSPDSFVKQQCMHCIDPACVAACPFKALWKDDENGIVAWEPSRCIGCRYCEIACAYHVPKFEWDMINPKIVKCELCRPRLAKGYEPACTSVCPTHAVIFGPREDLLSQAKERIEQSPNKYFENRVYGENEAGGTQVLYLSHVPFEDIGLPDVGAAPIPARLNWQKRIYKFLALPLLMYAMLASIMKKNWIDHRREMREEEERTGLRPQL
;
A
#
# COMPACT_ATOMS: atom_id res chain seq x y z
N MET A 1 48.08 33.32 -26.53
CA MET A 1 47.88 31.95 -27.04
C MET A 1 46.82 31.31 -26.17
N GLU A 2 45.59 31.32 -26.61
CA GLU A 2 44.45 30.73 -25.89
C GLU A 2 44.40 29.25 -26.18
N VAL A 3 44.55 28.46 -25.12
CA VAL A 3 44.41 26.99 -25.19
C VAL A 3 42.93 26.65 -25.22
N THR A 4 42.49 26.03 -26.31
CA THR A 4 41.06 25.68 -26.47
C THR A 4 40.65 24.55 -25.55
N ARG A 5 39.37 24.56 -25.09
CA ARG A 5 38.78 23.55 -24.19
C ARG A 5 38.99 22.08 -24.65
N ARG A 6 39.20 21.86 -25.97
CA ARG A 6 39.48 20.53 -26.53
C ARG A 6 40.90 20.03 -26.25
N GLU A 7 41.88 20.92 -26.16
CA GLU A 7 43.27 20.55 -25.86
C GLU A 7 43.48 20.27 -24.39
N ALA A 8 42.76 20.97 -23.50
CA ALA A 8 42.78 20.72 -22.06
C ALA A 8 42.20 19.31 -21.70
N LEU A 9 41.18 18.86 -22.41
CA LEU A 9 40.59 17.52 -22.23
C LEU A 9 41.46 16.37 -22.73
N ARG A 10 42.24 16.59 -23.78
CA ARG A 10 43.18 15.57 -24.32
C ARG A 10 44.40 15.35 -23.41
N SER A 11 44.83 16.35 -22.66
CA SER A 11 45.99 16.22 -21.76
C SER A 11 45.69 15.45 -20.47
N VAL A 12 44.40 15.36 -20.06
CA VAL A 12 43.97 14.63 -18.86
C VAL A 12 43.83 13.13 -19.13
N VAL A 13 43.48 12.73 -20.35
CA VAL A 13 43.28 11.32 -20.71
C VAL A 13 44.57 10.54 -20.97
N SER A 14 45.69 11.25 -21.24
CA SER A 14 46.98 10.63 -21.63
C SER A 14 47.91 10.28 -20.46
N LYS A 15 47.53 10.51 -19.23
CA LYS A 15 48.38 10.24 -18.03
C LYS A 15 47.89 9.18 -17.06
N CYS A 16 46.97 8.33 -17.45
CA CYS A 16 46.64 7.15 -16.65
C CYS A 16 47.52 5.98 -17.08
N VAL A 17 48.67 5.84 -16.44
CA VAL A 17 49.56 4.68 -16.50
C VAL A 17 48.80 3.51 -15.82
N PRO A 18 48.76 2.32 -16.43
CA PRO A 18 48.17 1.15 -15.75
C PRO A 18 49.18 0.62 -14.70
N VAL A 19 48.84 0.83 -13.44
CA VAL A 19 49.48 0.09 -12.32
C VAL A 19 48.83 -1.28 -12.30
N ALA A 20 49.53 -2.27 -12.78
CA ALA A 20 49.19 -3.66 -12.65
C ALA A 20 49.46 -4.05 -11.17
N THR A 21 48.45 -3.99 -10.33
CA THR A 21 48.45 -4.61 -9.02
C THR A 21 47.89 -6.03 -9.15
N ALA A 22 48.75 -6.99 -8.95
CA ALA A 22 48.39 -8.38 -8.77
C ALA A 22 47.47 -8.50 -7.54
N ALA A 23 46.16 -8.61 -7.76
CA ALA A 23 45.21 -8.92 -6.72
C ALA A 23 45.33 -10.38 -6.37
N LEU A 24 45.88 -10.69 -5.19
CA LEU A 24 45.70 -11.99 -4.56
C LEU A 24 44.18 -12.18 -4.37
N ALA A 25 43.60 -13.09 -5.14
CA ALA A 25 42.25 -13.54 -4.97
C ALA A 25 42.15 -14.33 -3.65
N LEU A 26 41.76 -13.66 -2.57
CA LEU A 26 41.19 -14.32 -1.41
C LEU A 26 39.77 -14.79 -1.84
N PRO A 27 39.41 -16.06 -1.59
CA PRO A 27 38.05 -16.49 -1.83
C PRO A 27 37.15 -15.66 -0.92
N ALA A 28 36.32 -14.79 -1.50
CA ALA A 28 35.20 -14.19 -0.81
C ALA A 28 34.32 -15.35 -0.36
N ALA A 29 34.39 -15.67 0.93
CA ALA A 29 33.36 -16.47 1.58
C ALA A 29 32.05 -15.69 1.37
N GLY A 30 31.25 -16.11 0.39
CA GLY A 30 29.91 -15.64 0.21
C GLY A 30 29.15 -15.96 1.48
N ALA A 31 29.03 -14.96 2.36
CA ALA A 31 27.98 -14.96 3.35
C ALA A 31 26.68 -14.98 2.52
N ALA A 32 26.10 -16.15 2.35
CA ALA A 32 24.72 -16.28 2.00
C ALA A 32 23.96 -15.54 3.12
N GLU A 33 23.53 -14.31 2.84
CA GLU A 33 22.55 -13.64 3.66
C GLU A 33 21.31 -14.53 3.61
N THR A 34 21.20 -15.43 4.55
CA THR A 34 19.97 -16.14 4.86
C THR A 34 18.97 -15.06 5.22
N SER A 35 18.08 -14.74 4.27
CA SER A 35 16.97 -13.85 4.53
C SER A 35 16.21 -14.42 5.73
N SER A 36 16.30 -13.75 6.87
CA SER A 36 15.62 -14.12 8.11
C SER A 36 14.12 -13.80 8.08
N GLN A 37 13.56 -13.62 6.89
CA GLN A 37 12.13 -13.36 6.77
C GLN A 37 11.32 -14.58 7.23
N PRO A 38 10.25 -14.36 8.01
CA PRO A 38 9.37 -15.45 8.42
C PRO A 38 8.83 -16.19 7.20
N LYS A 39 8.96 -17.51 7.20
CA LYS A 39 8.44 -18.41 6.15
C LYS A 39 6.99 -18.85 6.38
N ALA A 40 6.30 -18.25 7.33
CA ALA A 40 4.89 -18.50 7.62
C ALA A 40 4.13 -17.17 7.65
N PRO A 41 2.83 -17.16 7.37
CA PRO A 41 2.02 -15.96 7.46
C PRO A 41 2.11 -15.33 8.84
N VAL A 42 2.61 -14.10 8.89
CA VAL A 42 2.78 -13.34 10.14
C VAL A 42 1.69 -12.27 10.27
N GLY A 43 1.41 -11.88 11.50
CA GLY A 43 0.39 -10.89 11.78
C GLY A 43 0.65 -10.11 13.05
N MET A 44 -0.35 -9.37 13.45
CA MET A 44 -0.42 -8.65 14.72
C MET A 44 -1.75 -8.95 15.40
N LEU A 45 -1.74 -9.06 16.71
CA LEU A 45 -2.95 -9.02 17.53
C LEU A 45 -2.93 -7.72 18.32
N TYR A 46 -3.99 -6.94 18.19
CA TYR A 46 -4.22 -5.74 18.97
C TYR A 46 -5.40 -5.95 19.92
N ASP A 47 -5.17 -5.69 21.19
CA ASP A 47 -6.18 -5.80 22.25
C ASP A 47 -6.49 -4.39 22.80
N ALA A 48 -7.64 -3.84 22.43
CA ALA A 48 -8.08 -2.51 22.85
C ALA A 48 -8.27 -2.42 24.38
N THR A 49 -8.55 -3.55 25.05
CA THR A 49 -8.72 -3.57 26.52
C THR A 49 -7.42 -3.37 27.29
N LEU A 50 -6.27 -3.54 26.63
CA LEU A 50 -4.95 -3.38 27.22
C LEU A 50 -4.28 -2.06 26.78
N CYS A 51 -4.81 -1.38 25.78
CA CYS A 51 -4.21 -0.16 25.26
C CYS A 51 -4.49 1.02 26.19
N ILE A 52 -3.44 1.72 26.59
CA ILE A 52 -3.50 2.92 27.43
C ILE A 52 -3.36 4.23 26.65
N GLY A 53 -3.35 4.18 25.31
CA GLY A 53 -3.29 5.37 24.45
C GLY A 53 -1.95 6.12 24.47
N CYS A 54 -0.86 5.53 24.94
CA CYS A 54 0.43 6.21 25.15
C CYS A 54 1.15 6.63 23.84
N LYS A 55 0.67 6.21 22.66
CA LYS A 55 1.24 6.50 21.33
C LYS A 55 2.70 6.08 21.11
N ALA A 56 3.37 5.36 22.03
CA ALA A 56 4.73 4.89 21.83
C ALA A 56 4.90 4.12 20.51
N CYS A 57 3.91 3.30 20.14
CA CYS A 57 3.88 2.57 18.89
C CYS A 57 3.82 3.48 17.63
N VAL A 58 3.22 4.67 17.75
CA VAL A 58 3.16 5.67 16.65
C VAL A 58 4.54 6.29 16.44
N VAL A 59 5.18 6.74 17.54
CA VAL A 59 6.52 7.34 17.50
C VAL A 59 7.56 6.34 16.98
N ALA A 60 7.58 5.13 17.52
CA ALA A 60 8.52 4.10 17.06
C ALA A 60 8.30 3.70 15.59
N CYS A 61 7.06 3.72 15.11
CA CYS A 61 6.77 3.49 13.70
C CYS A 61 7.29 4.62 12.81
N ALA A 62 7.11 5.88 13.22
CA ALA A 62 7.64 7.03 12.49
C ALA A 62 9.17 6.98 12.41
N GLU A 63 9.85 6.72 13.53
CA GLU A 63 11.31 6.56 13.56
C GLU A 63 11.82 5.44 12.65
N ALA A 64 11.18 4.27 12.70
CA ALA A 64 11.60 3.11 11.93
C ALA A 64 11.33 3.24 10.41
N ASN A 65 10.58 4.26 9.98
CA ASN A 65 10.19 4.47 8.59
C ASN A 65 10.57 5.87 8.07
N ASP A 66 11.43 6.61 8.79
CA ASP A 66 11.89 7.96 8.44
C ASP A 66 10.73 8.95 8.16
N LEU A 67 9.64 8.81 8.93
CA LEU A 67 8.49 9.69 8.87
C LEU A 67 8.58 10.80 9.92
N PRO A 68 7.96 11.96 9.70
CA PRO A 68 7.86 13.01 10.71
C PRO A 68 7.24 12.47 11.99
N ARG A 69 7.83 12.84 13.14
CA ARG A 69 7.30 12.46 14.45
C ARG A 69 6.26 13.48 14.86
N ASP A 70 5.08 13.02 15.19
CA ASP A 70 4.12 13.81 15.94
C ASP A 70 4.44 13.69 17.43
N ILE A 71 5.06 14.72 17.98
CA ILE A 71 5.40 14.83 19.40
C ILE A 71 4.51 15.86 20.11
N SER A 72 3.52 16.40 19.40
CA SER A 72 2.57 17.34 19.99
C SER A 72 1.74 16.67 21.09
N LEU A 73 1.62 17.32 22.21
CA LEU A 73 0.71 16.94 23.29
C LEU A 73 -0.70 17.49 23.05
N ASP A 74 -0.83 18.49 22.16
CA ASP A 74 -2.11 19.06 21.80
C ASP A 74 -2.94 18.02 21.02
N GLY A 75 -4.13 17.75 21.52
CA GLY A 75 -4.97 16.73 20.91
C GLY A 75 -4.42 15.30 20.95
N LEU A 76 -3.67 14.96 22.01
CA LEU A 76 -3.00 13.65 22.18
C LEU A 76 -3.87 12.46 21.76
N HIS A 77 -5.18 12.55 21.99
CA HIS A 77 -6.13 11.51 21.66
C HIS A 77 -6.97 11.79 20.40
N GLN A 78 -6.81 12.96 19.78
CA GLN A 78 -7.63 13.43 18.66
C GLN A 78 -6.81 13.68 17.39
N ALA A 79 -5.50 13.89 17.50
CA ALA A 79 -4.61 14.12 16.37
C ALA A 79 -3.64 12.93 16.16
N PRO A 80 -3.40 12.54 14.88
CA PRO A 80 -4.24 12.90 13.73
C PRO A 80 -5.58 12.15 13.77
N GLU A 81 -6.63 12.76 13.25
CA GLU A 81 -7.98 12.16 13.21
C GLU A 81 -8.04 10.91 12.32
N ASP A 82 -7.19 10.83 11.30
CA ASP A 82 -7.09 9.70 10.38
C ASP A 82 -5.65 9.48 9.93
N LEU A 83 -5.39 8.35 9.30
CA LEU A 83 -4.14 8.12 8.60
C LEU A 83 -3.93 9.19 7.51
N ASN A 84 -2.69 9.59 7.31
CA ASN A 84 -2.30 10.58 6.32
C ASN A 84 -0.98 10.19 5.62
N ALA A 85 -0.44 11.09 4.77
CA ALA A 85 0.80 10.86 4.04
C ALA A 85 2.05 10.71 4.92
N PHE A 86 1.94 10.99 6.22
CA PHE A 86 3.07 10.97 7.16
C PHE A 86 2.90 9.93 8.26
N THR A 87 1.83 9.12 8.23
CA THR A 87 1.52 8.14 9.27
C THR A 87 1.25 6.76 8.69
N LYS A 88 1.90 5.72 9.22
CA LYS A 88 1.62 4.30 8.88
C LYS A 88 0.72 3.63 9.91
N ASN A 89 0.63 4.19 11.10
CA ASN A 89 -0.34 3.84 12.15
C ASN A 89 -0.64 5.06 13.01
N ILE A 90 -1.82 5.07 13.61
CA ILE A 90 -2.25 6.07 14.58
C ILE A 90 -2.99 5.38 15.72
N ILE A 91 -3.08 6.05 16.87
CA ILE A 91 -3.97 5.67 17.98
C ILE A 91 -5.07 6.70 18.05
N LYS A 92 -6.32 6.25 17.99
CA LYS A 92 -7.53 7.07 18.13
C LYS A 92 -8.20 6.77 19.45
N LEU A 93 -8.79 7.78 20.07
CA LEU A 93 -9.64 7.63 21.25
C LEU A 93 -11.10 7.61 20.81
N TYR A 94 -11.79 6.54 21.13
CA TYR A 94 -13.25 6.46 21.05
C TYR A 94 -13.83 6.82 22.40
N LYS A 95 -14.71 7.83 22.43
CA LYS A 95 -15.50 8.24 23.58
C LYS A 95 -16.96 7.99 23.28
N PRO A 96 -17.59 7.02 23.94
CA PRO A 96 -19.01 6.80 23.77
C PRO A 96 -19.83 7.97 24.32
N HIS A 97 -21.02 8.17 23.78
CA HIS A 97 -21.96 9.18 24.27
C HIS A 97 -22.66 8.77 25.57
N ASP A 98 -22.61 7.51 25.91
CA ASP A 98 -23.14 6.92 27.15
C ASP A 98 -22.03 6.74 28.19
N GLN A 99 -22.34 6.07 29.30
CA GLN A 99 -21.38 5.78 30.36
C GLN A 99 -20.47 4.58 30.10
N SER A 100 -20.41 4.09 28.84
CA SER A 100 -19.51 3.02 28.45
C SER A 100 -18.05 3.48 28.55
N PRO A 101 -17.11 2.58 28.82
CA PRO A 101 -15.71 2.96 28.96
C PRO A 101 -15.10 3.46 27.65
N ASP A 102 -14.21 4.44 27.76
CA ASP A 102 -13.38 4.92 26.64
C ASP A 102 -12.56 3.76 26.08
N SER A 103 -12.33 3.77 24.76
CA SER A 103 -11.50 2.78 24.08
C SER A 103 -10.46 3.42 23.19
N PHE A 104 -9.25 2.88 23.23
CA PHE A 104 -8.22 3.25 22.26
C PHE A 104 -8.19 2.23 21.13
N VAL A 105 -8.06 2.70 19.89
CA VAL A 105 -7.91 1.84 18.72
C VAL A 105 -6.68 2.21 17.92
N LYS A 106 -5.93 1.20 17.52
CA LYS A 106 -4.79 1.33 16.64
C LYS A 106 -5.25 1.17 15.19
N GLN A 107 -5.25 2.25 14.42
CA GLN A 107 -5.57 2.21 13.00
C GLN A 107 -4.31 2.02 12.17
N GLN A 108 -4.30 1.00 11.30
CA GLN A 108 -3.20 0.66 10.41
C GLN A 108 -3.66 -0.25 9.27
N CYS A 109 -2.74 -0.68 8.40
CA CYS A 109 -3.06 -1.67 7.37
C CYS A 109 -3.43 -3.02 7.99
N MET A 110 -4.52 -3.60 7.53
CA MET A 110 -5.00 -4.91 8.00
C MET A 110 -4.25 -6.09 7.38
N HIS A 111 -3.46 -5.87 6.33
CA HIS A 111 -2.78 -6.92 5.58
C HIS A 111 -3.72 -8.07 5.22
N CYS A 112 -4.82 -7.77 4.54
CA CYS A 112 -5.87 -8.72 4.17
C CYS A 112 -5.30 -10.00 3.55
N ILE A 113 -5.94 -11.15 3.80
CA ILE A 113 -5.58 -12.42 3.17
C ILE A 113 -5.78 -12.33 1.67
N ASP A 114 -6.89 -11.74 1.23
CA ASP A 114 -7.14 -11.39 -0.17
C ASP A 114 -7.25 -9.85 -0.32
N PRO A 115 -6.14 -9.15 -0.60
CA PRO A 115 -6.09 -7.70 -0.51
C PRO A 115 -6.70 -7.02 -1.75
N ALA A 116 -7.80 -6.29 -1.56
CA ALA A 116 -8.45 -5.51 -2.62
C ALA A 116 -7.52 -4.46 -3.24
N CYS A 117 -6.65 -3.84 -2.46
CA CYS A 117 -5.68 -2.86 -2.95
C CYS A 117 -4.65 -3.46 -3.93
N VAL A 118 -4.24 -4.72 -3.73
CA VAL A 118 -3.38 -5.46 -4.67
C VAL A 118 -4.17 -5.80 -5.93
N ALA A 119 -5.41 -6.29 -5.77
CA ALA A 119 -6.27 -6.63 -6.88
C ALA A 119 -6.61 -5.42 -7.77
N ALA A 120 -6.75 -4.23 -7.18
CA ALA A 120 -7.06 -2.99 -7.89
C ALA A 120 -5.83 -2.35 -8.58
N CYS A 121 -4.60 -2.76 -8.25
CA CYS A 121 -3.40 -2.14 -8.81
C CYS A 121 -3.11 -2.66 -10.22
N PRO A 122 -3.27 -1.83 -11.29
CA PRO A 122 -3.04 -2.26 -12.67
C PRO A 122 -1.56 -2.51 -12.98
N PHE A 123 -0.66 -1.85 -12.25
CA PHE A 123 0.80 -1.91 -12.45
C PHE A 123 1.50 -2.89 -11.52
N LYS A 124 0.74 -3.61 -10.67
CA LYS A 124 1.29 -4.53 -9.66
C LYS A 124 2.35 -3.87 -8.75
N ALA A 125 2.18 -2.56 -8.50
CA ALA A 125 3.00 -1.83 -7.55
C ALA A 125 2.70 -2.25 -6.10
N LEU A 126 1.47 -2.68 -5.82
CA LEU A 126 1.09 -3.36 -4.59
C LEU A 126 1.07 -4.86 -4.86
N TRP A 127 1.63 -5.62 -3.96
CA TRP A 127 1.70 -7.08 -4.04
C TRP A 127 1.63 -7.69 -2.63
N LYS A 128 1.24 -8.94 -2.57
CA LYS A 128 1.24 -9.73 -1.34
C LYS A 128 2.35 -10.75 -1.42
N ASP A 129 3.10 -10.87 -0.34
CA ASP A 129 4.10 -11.90 -0.17
C ASP A 129 3.39 -13.20 0.23
N ASP A 130 3.54 -14.24 -0.58
CA ASP A 130 2.86 -15.51 -0.36
C ASP A 130 3.47 -16.30 0.80
N GLU A 131 4.74 -16.04 1.17
CA GLU A 131 5.40 -16.75 2.27
C GLU A 131 4.99 -16.19 3.63
N ASN A 132 5.02 -14.87 3.78
CA ASN A 132 4.79 -14.21 5.07
C ASN A 132 3.45 -13.47 5.17
N GLY A 133 2.69 -13.37 4.08
CA GLY A 133 1.38 -12.73 4.04
C GLY A 133 1.39 -11.21 4.05
N ILE A 134 2.55 -10.56 3.98
CA ILE A 134 2.68 -9.10 4.03
C ILE A 134 2.24 -8.47 2.72
N VAL A 135 1.36 -7.46 2.81
CA VAL A 135 1.05 -6.61 1.65
C VAL A 135 2.08 -5.50 1.56
N ALA A 136 2.86 -5.51 0.51
CA ALA A 136 4.00 -4.63 0.27
C ALA A 136 3.75 -3.68 -0.91
N TRP A 137 4.60 -2.66 -1.03
CA TRP A 137 4.57 -1.66 -2.09
C TRP A 137 5.94 -1.51 -2.75
N GLU A 138 5.93 -1.44 -4.07
CA GLU A 138 7.12 -1.22 -4.91
C GLU A 138 7.03 0.18 -5.57
N PRO A 139 7.83 1.14 -5.10
CA PRO A 139 7.77 2.52 -5.60
C PRO A 139 8.02 2.66 -7.09
N SER A 140 8.92 1.86 -7.66
CA SER A 140 9.35 1.94 -9.06
C SER A 140 8.22 1.65 -10.06
N ARG A 141 7.17 0.94 -9.62
CA ARG A 141 6.00 0.57 -10.43
C ARG A 141 4.79 1.46 -10.18
N CYS A 142 4.84 2.31 -9.17
CA CYS A 142 3.69 3.12 -8.75
C CYS A 142 3.58 4.38 -9.60
N ILE A 143 2.41 4.59 -10.21
CA ILE A 143 2.10 5.82 -10.98
C ILE A 143 1.19 6.79 -10.22
N GLY A 144 0.89 6.54 -8.95
CA GLY A 144 0.04 7.42 -8.14
C GLY A 144 -1.44 7.47 -8.54
N CYS A 145 -1.99 6.44 -9.19
CA CYS A 145 -3.38 6.43 -9.67
C CYS A 145 -4.46 6.33 -8.56
N ARG A 146 -4.08 6.02 -7.33
CA ARG A 146 -4.94 5.98 -6.11
C ARG A 146 -6.05 4.93 -6.10
N TYR A 147 -6.12 4.03 -7.08
CA TYR A 147 -7.13 2.96 -7.09
C TYR A 147 -7.07 2.07 -5.84
N CYS A 148 -5.88 1.89 -5.25
CA CYS A 148 -5.70 1.13 -4.03
C CYS A 148 -6.33 1.79 -2.79
N GLU A 149 -6.40 3.13 -2.73
CA GLU A 149 -7.08 3.87 -1.68
C GLU A 149 -8.60 3.65 -1.75
N ILE A 150 -9.17 3.81 -2.96
CA ILE A 150 -10.61 3.62 -3.20
C ILE A 150 -11.03 2.16 -2.98
N ALA A 151 -10.19 1.20 -3.34
CA ALA A 151 -10.48 -0.22 -3.19
C ALA A 151 -10.37 -0.73 -1.76
N CYS A 152 -9.69 -0.01 -0.87
CA CYS A 152 -9.46 -0.41 0.51
C CYS A 152 -10.67 -0.11 1.38
N ALA A 153 -11.35 -1.14 1.89
CA ALA A 153 -12.48 -0.96 2.80
C ALA A 153 -12.11 -0.31 4.14
N TYR A 154 -10.82 -0.33 4.48
CA TYR A 154 -10.28 0.27 5.71
C TYR A 154 -9.68 1.66 5.48
N HIS A 155 -9.74 2.21 4.27
CA HIS A 155 -9.21 3.53 3.87
C HIS A 155 -7.75 3.77 4.26
N VAL A 156 -6.91 2.73 4.23
CA VAL A 156 -5.54 2.76 4.77
C VAL A 156 -4.50 3.36 3.83
N PRO A 157 -4.41 3.01 2.53
CA PRO A 157 -3.42 3.62 1.65
C PRO A 157 -3.67 5.12 1.53
N LYS A 158 -2.69 5.92 1.94
CA LYS A 158 -2.71 7.39 1.83
C LYS A 158 -1.61 7.88 0.89
N PHE A 159 -1.76 9.11 0.41
CA PHE A 159 -0.86 9.69 -0.59
C PHE A 159 -0.47 11.11 -0.23
N GLU A 160 0.71 11.53 -0.67
CA GLU A 160 1.14 12.93 -0.68
C GLU A 160 0.42 13.66 -1.82
N TRP A 161 -0.73 14.30 -1.51
CA TRP A 161 -1.59 14.91 -2.54
C TRP A 161 -0.95 16.06 -3.29
N ASP A 162 0.01 16.75 -2.68
CA ASP A 162 0.71 17.92 -3.23
C ASP A 162 1.84 17.54 -4.20
N MET A 163 2.12 16.24 -4.35
CA MET A 163 3.19 15.74 -5.22
C MET A 163 2.65 15.24 -6.56
N ILE A 164 3.37 15.57 -7.65
CA ILE A 164 3.07 15.07 -9.00
C ILE A 164 3.19 13.55 -9.07
N ASN A 165 4.16 12.98 -8.37
CA ASN A 165 4.37 11.54 -8.25
C ASN A 165 4.27 11.11 -6.77
N PRO A 166 3.04 11.00 -6.25
CA PRO A 166 2.82 10.76 -4.83
C PRO A 166 3.25 9.36 -4.43
N LYS A 167 3.90 9.25 -3.28
CA LYS A 167 4.21 7.96 -2.66
C LYS A 167 2.99 7.41 -1.92
N ILE A 168 2.84 6.10 -1.92
CA ILE A 168 1.87 5.43 -1.05
C ILE A 168 2.44 5.34 0.36
N VAL A 169 1.66 5.75 1.33
CA VAL A 169 1.99 5.58 2.75
C VAL A 169 1.00 4.61 3.38
N LYS A 170 1.52 3.48 3.85
CA LYS A 170 0.78 2.47 4.59
C LYS A 170 1.74 1.58 5.40
N CYS A 171 1.23 0.91 6.41
CA CYS A 171 1.99 -0.11 7.14
C CYS A 171 2.45 -1.23 6.18
N GLU A 172 3.68 -1.70 6.33
CA GLU A 172 4.28 -2.84 5.63
C GLU A 172 4.83 -3.90 6.61
N LEU A 173 4.27 -3.97 7.82
CA LEU A 173 4.73 -4.84 8.92
C LEU A 173 6.25 -4.74 9.19
N CYS A 174 6.82 -3.55 8.95
CA CYS A 174 8.26 -3.30 9.13
C CYS A 174 9.16 -4.32 8.39
N ARG A 175 8.85 -4.70 7.15
CA ARG A 175 9.63 -5.66 6.33
C ARG A 175 11.16 -5.51 6.45
N PRO A 176 11.75 -4.29 6.37
CA PRO A 176 13.20 -4.13 6.51
C PRO A 176 13.73 -4.53 7.89
N ARG A 177 12.92 -4.41 8.95
CA ARG A 177 13.29 -4.87 10.30
C ARG A 177 13.15 -6.39 10.42
N LEU A 178 12.06 -6.96 9.90
CA LEU A 178 11.84 -8.40 9.86
C LEU A 178 12.96 -9.13 9.11
N ALA A 179 13.44 -8.56 7.99
CA ALA A 179 14.58 -9.11 7.24
C ALA A 179 15.89 -9.15 8.05
N LYS A 180 16.00 -8.31 9.08
CA LYS A 180 17.13 -8.29 10.03
C LYS A 180 16.86 -9.12 11.30
N GLY A 181 15.75 -9.84 11.38
CA GLY A 181 15.37 -10.63 12.55
C GLY A 181 14.79 -9.81 13.71
N TYR A 182 14.43 -8.53 13.49
CA TYR A 182 13.81 -7.70 14.52
C TYR A 182 12.28 -7.71 14.36
N GLU A 183 11.57 -7.62 15.47
CA GLU A 183 10.13 -7.39 15.46
C GLU A 183 9.74 -6.03 14.86
N PRO A 184 8.48 -5.85 14.44
CA PRO A 184 7.94 -4.54 14.08
C PRO A 184 8.14 -3.53 15.20
N ALA A 185 8.50 -2.28 14.86
CA ALA A 185 8.82 -1.27 15.84
C ALA A 185 7.66 -0.97 16.81
N CYS A 186 6.42 -1.07 16.35
CA CYS A 186 5.24 -0.79 17.19
C CYS A 186 4.99 -1.89 18.24
N THR A 187 5.35 -3.14 17.99
CA THR A 187 5.19 -4.24 18.95
C THR A 187 6.30 -4.24 19.99
N SER A 188 7.54 -3.97 19.58
CA SER A 188 8.71 -3.97 20.45
C SER A 188 8.70 -2.90 21.55
N VAL A 189 7.87 -1.85 21.42
CA VAL A 189 7.81 -0.73 22.37
C VAL A 189 6.52 -0.66 23.17
N CYS A 190 5.58 -1.58 22.97
CA CYS A 190 4.27 -1.52 23.64
C CYS A 190 4.40 -1.94 25.11
N PRO A 191 4.21 -1.03 26.09
CA PRO A 191 4.48 -1.32 27.50
C PRO A 191 3.44 -2.28 28.11
N THR A 192 2.25 -2.33 27.54
CA THR A 192 1.14 -3.18 28.02
C THR A 192 0.94 -4.44 27.17
N HIS A 193 1.79 -4.65 26.16
CA HIS A 193 1.60 -5.71 25.18
C HIS A 193 0.19 -5.72 24.53
N ALA A 194 -0.41 -4.53 24.41
CA ALA A 194 -1.68 -4.35 23.71
C ALA A 194 -1.57 -4.66 22.22
N VAL A 195 -0.37 -4.53 21.63
CA VAL A 195 -0.06 -5.00 20.29
C VAL A 195 1.09 -5.99 20.36
N ILE A 196 0.89 -7.18 19.80
CA ILE A 196 1.90 -8.25 19.74
C ILE A 196 2.05 -8.72 18.28
N PHE A 197 3.19 -9.33 17.97
CA PHE A 197 3.55 -9.83 16.66
C PHE A 197 3.87 -11.33 16.73
N GLY A 198 3.53 -12.06 15.70
CA GLY A 198 3.82 -13.50 15.59
C GLY A 198 3.19 -14.15 14.37
N PRO A 199 3.28 -15.49 14.26
CA PRO A 199 2.49 -16.25 13.31
C PRO A 199 0.99 -15.98 13.50
N ARG A 200 0.26 -15.76 12.40
CA ARG A 200 -1.17 -15.39 12.45
C ARG A 200 -2.01 -16.41 13.23
N GLU A 201 -1.77 -17.68 12.98
CA GLU A 201 -2.57 -18.75 13.63
C GLU A 201 -2.33 -18.81 15.13
N ASP A 202 -1.11 -18.58 15.58
CA ASP A 202 -0.76 -18.51 17.00
C ASP A 202 -1.45 -17.32 17.66
N LEU A 203 -1.45 -16.17 16.98
CA LEU A 203 -2.12 -14.96 17.46
C LEU A 203 -3.65 -15.15 17.54
N LEU A 204 -4.24 -15.85 16.57
CA LEU A 204 -5.66 -16.17 16.59
C LEU A 204 -6.00 -17.11 17.74
N SER A 205 -5.17 -18.11 17.98
CA SER A 205 -5.33 -19.02 19.12
C SER A 205 -5.22 -18.28 20.45
N GLN A 206 -4.23 -17.41 20.60
CA GLN A 206 -4.10 -16.56 21.79
C GLN A 206 -5.28 -15.61 21.99
N ALA A 207 -5.83 -15.04 20.88
CA ALA A 207 -7.01 -14.18 20.97
C ALA A 207 -8.23 -14.95 21.50
N LYS A 208 -8.45 -16.16 21.00
CA LYS A 208 -9.55 -17.04 21.45
C LYS A 208 -9.36 -17.46 22.90
N GLU A 209 -8.14 -17.81 23.29
CA GLU A 209 -7.81 -18.13 24.70
C GLU A 209 -8.10 -16.95 25.65
N ARG A 210 -7.73 -15.71 25.26
CA ARG A 210 -8.07 -14.51 26.06
C ARG A 210 -9.57 -14.34 26.23
N ILE A 211 -10.36 -14.62 25.20
CA ILE A 211 -11.82 -14.56 25.25
C ILE A 211 -12.36 -15.62 26.22
N GLU A 212 -11.87 -16.85 26.14
CA GLU A 212 -12.28 -17.96 27.03
C GLU A 212 -11.93 -17.69 28.48
N GLN A 213 -10.74 -17.13 28.75
CA GLN A 213 -10.31 -16.77 30.10
C GLN A 213 -11.08 -15.62 30.74
N SER A 214 -11.68 -14.74 29.89
CA SER A 214 -12.40 -13.56 30.35
C SER A 214 -13.73 -13.41 29.58
N PRO A 215 -14.73 -14.28 29.83
CA PRO A 215 -16.03 -14.21 29.17
C PRO A 215 -16.70 -12.85 29.42
N ASN A 216 -17.33 -12.29 28.39
CA ASN A 216 -18.02 -10.99 28.41
C ASN A 216 -17.11 -9.75 28.55
N LYS A 217 -15.79 -9.89 28.58
CA LYS A 217 -14.87 -8.77 28.52
C LYS A 217 -14.79 -8.20 27.11
N TYR A 218 -14.96 -9.04 26.09
CA TYR A 218 -14.81 -8.72 24.70
C TYR A 218 -16.16 -8.67 23.99
N PHE A 219 -16.32 -7.68 23.11
CA PHE A 219 -17.55 -7.49 22.34
C PHE A 219 -17.87 -8.76 21.53
N GLU A 220 -19.09 -9.29 21.70
CA GLU A 220 -19.58 -10.53 21.08
C GLU A 220 -18.67 -11.76 21.25
N ASN A 221 -17.69 -11.71 22.15
CA ASN A 221 -16.68 -12.76 22.33
C ASN A 221 -16.06 -13.22 21.00
N ARG A 222 -15.81 -12.29 20.09
CA ARG A 222 -15.25 -12.58 18.76
C ARG A 222 -13.95 -11.83 18.49
N VAL A 223 -13.16 -12.38 17.56
CA VAL A 223 -11.93 -11.76 17.03
C VAL A 223 -12.25 -11.11 15.70
N TYR A 224 -12.06 -9.80 15.60
CA TYR A 224 -12.18 -9.11 14.31
C TYR A 224 -10.93 -9.34 13.46
N GLY A 225 -11.11 -9.62 12.17
CA GLY A 225 -10.05 -9.97 11.24
C GLY A 225 -9.90 -11.48 11.05
N GLU A 226 -10.63 -12.31 11.80
CA GLU A 226 -10.66 -13.74 11.55
C GLU A 226 -11.31 -14.05 10.21
N ASN A 227 -12.49 -13.49 9.94
CA ASN A 227 -13.29 -13.76 8.76
C ASN A 227 -13.56 -12.51 7.89
N GLU A 228 -13.46 -11.31 8.45
CA GLU A 228 -13.79 -10.06 7.76
C GLU A 228 -12.99 -9.89 6.46
N ALA A 229 -13.67 -9.62 5.35
CA ALA A 229 -13.10 -9.50 4.00
C ALA A 229 -12.31 -10.74 3.54
N GLY A 230 -12.65 -11.94 4.03
CA GLY A 230 -11.90 -13.18 3.79
C GLY A 230 -10.74 -13.38 4.75
N GLY A 231 -10.70 -12.61 5.85
CA GLY A 231 -9.66 -12.64 6.87
C GLY A 231 -8.54 -11.63 6.67
N THR A 232 -7.87 -11.29 7.76
CA THR A 232 -6.73 -10.35 7.77
C THR A 232 -5.57 -10.89 8.60
N GLN A 233 -4.36 -10.33 8.38
CA GLN A 233 -3.18 -10.67 9.20
C GLN A 233 -3.14 -9.87 10.50
N VAL A 234 -3.88 -8.76 10.58
CA VAL A 234 -4.01 -7.98 11.81
C VAL A 234 -5.35 -8.29 12.43
N LEU A 235 -5.32 -8.77 13.66
CA LEU A 235 -6.47 -9.21 14.45
C LEU A 235 -6.74 -8.19 15.54
N TYR A 236 -8.02 -8.01 15.89
CA TYR A 236 -8.43 -7.09 16.95
C TYR A 236 -9.33 -7.76 17.98
N LEU A 237 -9.07 -7.41 19.24
CA LEU A 237 -9.97 -7.63 20.36
C LEU A 237 -10.44 -6.27 20.88
N SER A 238 -11.73 -6.14 21.16
CA SER A 238 -12.33 -4.90 21.66
C SER A 238 -13.42 -5.20 22.69
N HIS A 239 -13.60 -4.30 23.65
CA HIS A 239 -14.72 -4.33 24.60
C HIS A 239 -15.91 -3.49 24.13
N VAL A 240 -15.75 -2.73 23.02
CA VAL A 240 -16.80 -1.94 22.39
C VAL A 240 -17.07 -2.46 20.96
N PRO A 241 -18.22 -2.12 20.36
CA PRO A 241 -18.50 -2.50 18.97
C PRO A 241 -17.38 -2.09 18.02
N PHE A 242 -17.03 -2.97 17.10
CA PHE A 242 -15.90 -2.72 16.16
C PHE A 242 -16.18 -1.55 15.22
N GLU A 243 -17.44 -1.35 14.83
CA GLU A 243 -17.85 -0.24 13.95
C GLU A 243 -17.63 1.12 14.63
N ASP A 244 -17.92 1.21 15.91
CA ASP A 244 -17.76 2.42 16.72
C ASP A 244 -16.31 2.88 16.79
N ILE A 245 -15.37 1.93 16.79
CA ILE A 245 -13.93 2.23 16.79
C ILE A 245 -13.34 2.34 15.38
N GLY A 246 -14.19 2.40 14.34
CA GLY A 246 -13.79 2.62 12.95
C GLY A 246 -13.29 1.39 12.21
N LEU A 247 -13.65 0.20 12.69
CA LEU A 247 -13.45 -1.08 12.01
C LEU A 247 -14.76 -1.47 11.30
N PRO A 248 -14.89 -1.30 9.97
CA PRO A 248 -16.17 -1.46 9.29
C PRO A 248 -16.63 -2.92 9.23
N ASP A 249 -17.94 -3.16 9.25
CA ASP A 249 -18.48 -4.45 8.87
C ASP A 249 -18.38 -4.64 7.34
N VAL A 250 -17.41 -5.43 6.92
CA VAL A 250 -17.17 -5.73 5.50
C VAL A 250 -17.70 -7.10 5.08
N GLY A 251 -18.30 -7.83 6.02
CA GLY A 251 -18.75 -9.21 5.82
C GLY A 251 -17.59 -10.18 5.59
N ALA A 252 -17.89 -11.48 5.56
CA ALA A 252 -16.87 -12.52 5.44
C ALA A 252 -16.35 -12.74 4.01
N ALA A 253 -17.05 -12.27 2.98
CA ALA A 253 -16.63 -12.52 1.61
C ALA A 253 -15.45 -11.65 1.19
N PRO A 254 -14.42 -12.22 0.54
CA PRO A 254 -13.29 -11.46 0.01
C PRO A 254 -13.75 -10.32 -0.91
N ILE A 255 -13.22 -9.12 -0.69
CA ILE A 255 -13.57 -7.91 -1.48
C ILE A 255 -13.18 -8.05 -2.97
N PRO A 256 -12.02 -8.66 -3.34
CA PRO A 256 -11.65 -8.84 -4.75
C PRO A 256 -12.64 -9.66 -5.57
N ALA A 257 -13.39 -10.56 -4.94
CA ALA A 257 -14.46 -11.28 -5.64
C ALA A 257 -15.52 -10.33 -6.23
N ARG A 258 -15.77 -9.20 -5.54
CA ARG A 258 -16.67 -8.14 -6.02
C ARG A 258 -16.05 -7.29 -7.13
N LEU A 259 -14.73 -7.15 -7.17
CA LEU A 259 -14.00 -6.36 -8.18
C LEU A 259 -13.71 -7.14 -9.47
N ASN A 260 -13.80 -8.47 -9.45
CA ASN A 260 -13.52 -9.29 -10.63
C ASN A 260 -14.47 -9.01 -11.81
N TRP A 261 -15.68 -8.56 -11.55
CA TRP A 261 -16.60 -8.15 -12.59
C TRP A 261 -16.17 -6.86 -13.29
N GLN A 262 -15.55 -5.90 -12.57
CA GLN A 262 -14.94 -4.70 -13.18
C GLN A 262 -13.81 -5.08 -14.15
N LYS A 263 -12.95 -6.03 -13.78
CA LYS A 263 -11.90 -6.54 -14.68
C LYS A 263 -12.49 -7.18 -15.95
N ARG A 264 -13.66 -7.81 -15.86
CA ARG A 264 -14.39 -8.32 -17.04
C ARG A 264 -14.85 -7.17 -17.92
N ILE A 265 -15.44 -6.11 -17.35
CA ILE A 265 -15.88 -4.94 -18.12
C ILE A 265 -14.70 -4.33 -18.88
N TYR A 266 -13.56 -4.11 -18.24
CA TYR A 266 -12.37 -3.56 -18.91
C TYR A 266 -11.82 -4.45 -20.03
N LYS A 267 -11.90 -5.78 -19.88
CA LYS A 267 -11.56 -6.69 -20.98
C LYS A 267 -12.50 -6.55 -22.19
N PHE A 268 -13.78 -6.28 -21.93
CA PHE A 268 -14.75 -6.07 -23.00
C PHE A 268 -14.75 -4.67 -23.60
N LEU A 269 -14.16 -3.65 -22.91
CA LEU A 269 -14.01 -2.30 -23.47
C LEU A 269 -13.04 -2.23 -24.66
N ALA A 270 -12.14 -3.18 -24.80
CA ALA A 270 -11.27 -3.26 -25.97
C ALA A 270 -12.06 -3.44 -27.28
N LEU A 271 -13.17 -4.21 -27.26
CA LEU A 271 -13.99 -4.47 -28.44
C LEU A 271 -14.69 -3.21 -28.97
N PRO A 272 -15.43 -2.42 -28.15
CA PRO A 272 -16.02 -1.16 -28.63
C PRO A 272 -14.98 -0.12 -29.04
N LEU A 273 -13.80 -0.07 -28.42
CA LEU A 273 -12.72 0.81 -28.85
C LEU A 273 -12.17 0.42 -30.24
N LEU A 274 -12.01 -0.88 -30.51
CA LEU A 274 -11.63 -1.37 -31.82
C LEU A 274 -12.70 -1.08 -32.88
N MET A 275 -13.99 -1.28 -32.55
CA MET A 275 -15.11 -0.91 -33.42
C MET A 275 -15.12 0.59 -33.71
N TYR A 276 -14.92 1.43 -32.70
CA TYR A 276 -14.86 2.87 -32.88
C TYR A 276 -13.67 3.29 -33.78
N ALA A 277 -12.50 2.71 -33.57
CA ALA A 277 -11.31 2.97 -34.40
C ALA A 277 -11.55 2.53 -35.86
N MET A 278 -12.24 1.39 -36.07
CA MET A 278 -12.60 0.91 -37.40
C MET A 278 -13.62 1.86 -38.09
N LEU A 279 -14.67 2.27 -37.39
CA LEU A 279 -15.66 3.23 -37.90
C LEU A 279 -14.99 4.58 -38.21
N ALA A 280 -14.15 5.10 -37.32
CA ALA A 280 -13.40 6.35 -37.55
C ALA A 280 -12.49 6.26 -38.79
N SER A 281 -11.87 5.10 -39.02
CA SER A 281 -11.05 4.83 -40.19
C SER A 281 -11.86 4.81 -41.48
N ILE A 282 -13.06 4.18 -41.47
CA ILE A 282 -13.99 4.18 -42.58
C ILE A 282 -14.50 5.58 -42.89
N MET A 283 -14.91 6.33 -41.85
CA MET A 283 -15.37 7.71 -42.00
C MET A 283 -14.28 8.60 -42.58
N LYS A 284 -13.03 8.46 -42.10
CA LYS A 284 -11.89 9.21 -42.63
C LYS A 284 -11.64 8.86 -44.10
N LYS A 285 -11.67 7.58 -44.45
CA LYS A 285 -11.54 7.14 -45.82
C LYS A 285 -12.62 7.76 -46.73
N ASN A 286 -13.90 7.60 -46.37
CA ASN A 286 -15.02 8.16 -47.12
C ASN A 286 -14.93 9.68 -47.27
N TRP A 287 -14.48 10.39 -46.22
CA TRP A 287 -14.26 11.85 -46.29
C TRP A 287 -13.14 12.23 -47.25
N ILE A 288 -12.03 11.47 -47.28
CA ILE A 288 -10.93 11.68 -48.19
C ILE A 288 -11.40 11.41 -49.65
N ASP A 289 -12.13 10.30 -49.90
CA ASP A 289 -12.62 9.94 -51.19
C ASP A 289 -13.62 11.01 -51.73
N HIS A 290 -14.54 11.45 -50.88
CA HIS A 290 -15.49 12.53 -51.24
C HIS A 290 -14.78 13.87 -51.54
N ARG A 291 -13.74 14.24 -50.77
CA ARG A 291 -12.94 15.43 -51.08
C ARG A 291 -12.16 15.31 -52.40
N ARG A 292 -11.80 14.09 -52.76
CA ARG A 292 -11.09 13.84 -54.02
C ARG A 292 -12.10 13.99 -55.20
N GLU A 293 -13.24 13.41 -55.10
CA GLU A 293 -14.33 13.54 -56.07
C GLU A 293 -14.72 15.01 -56.29
N MET A 294 -14.89 15.76 -55.20
CA MET A 294 -15.18 17.21 -55.27
C MET A 294 -14.12 18.02 -56.00
N ARG A 295 -12.86 17.67 -55.82
CA ARG A 295 -11.73 18.35 -56.51
C ARG A 295 -11.69 17.99 -57.98
N GLU A 296 -11.93 16.75 -58.34
CA GLU A 296 -12.01 16.28 -59.71
C GLU A 296 -13.19 16.94 -60.49
N GLU A 297 -14.28 17.19 -59.78
CA GLU A 297 -15.45 17.89 -60.32
C GLU A 297 -15.22 19.40 -60.49
N GLU A 298 -14.52 20.05 -59.54
CA GLU A 298 -14.09 21.47 -59.61
C GLU A 298 -13.13 21.68 -60.81
N GLU A 299 -12.19 20.77 -60.99
CA GLU A 299 -11.28 20.79 -62.15
C GLU A 299 -11.98 20.59 -63.50
N ARG A 300 -13.03 19.76 -63.54
CA ARG A 300 -13.81 19.45 -64.72
C ARG A 300 -14.80 20.57 -65.09
N THR A 301 -15.43 21.21 -64.14
CA THR A 301 -16.52 22.17 -64.35
C THR A 301 -16.12 23.62 -64.19
N GLY A 302 -14.98 23.92 -63.58
CA GLY A 302 -14.52 25.28 -63.23
C GLY A 302 -15.39 25.99 -62.21
N LEU A 303 -16.33 25.29 -61.59
CA LEU A 303 -17.28 25.80 -60.59
C LEU A 303 -16.99 25.17 -59.23
N ARG A 304 -16.88 25.99 -58.16
CA ARG A 304 -16.78 25.48 -56.80
C ARG A 304 -18.12 24.85 -56.38
N PRO A 305 -18.16 23.59 -55.92
CA PRO A 305 -19.38 23.02 -55.36
C PRO A 305 -19.77 23.85 -54.11
N GLN A 306 -21.02 24.24 -54.05
CA GLN A 306 -21.60 24.86 -52.83
C GLN A 306 -21.76 23.80 -51.76
N LEU A 307 -21.16 23.98 -50.62
CA LEU A 307 -21.34 23.16 -49.40
C LEU A 307 -22.75 23.26 -48.86
#